data_21177670e2fe0b41ade4510fed8d4181
#
_entry.id   21177670e2fe0b41ade4510fed8d4181
#
_cell.length_a   1.000
_cell.length_b   1.000
_cell.length_c   1.000
_cell.angle_alpha   90.00
_cell.angle_beta   90.00
_cell.angle_gamma   90.00
#
_symmetry.space_group_name_H-M   'P 1'
#
loop_
_entity.id
_entity.type
_entity.pdbx_description
1 polymer ?
#
loop_
_entity_poly.entity_id
_entity_poly.type
_entity_poly.pdbx_seq_one_letter_code
_entity_poly.pdbx_strand_id
1 'polypeptide(L)'
;SKNEDYETMLSYFYGVKMGYLIADKRSNEALEIGLQREKLLDRMSEQSKIRADLLDLQFAYVYSKLAYLFHLMGDQKRAAVYYKKYQSTNAASTPDGKFDATPYLLLLGKYQAVLDNCRDFKEVMRQQDTLNSQYLSILNLEIQANVKLENYKTVINLQRDITAIKDSIYQREKQNAALELDALYELNEKEARI
;
A
#
# COMPACT_ATOMS: atom_id res chain seq x y z
N SER A 1 0.30 -21.87 16.28
CA SER A 1 1.01 -21.85 17.59
C SER A 1 1.39 -20.41 17.92
N LYS A 2 1.71 -20.11 19.21
CA LYS A 2 2.13 -18.74 19.62
C LYS A 2 3.29 -18.19 18.78
N ASN A 3 4.15 -19.03 18.24
CA ASN A 3 5.27 -18.64 17.39
C ASN A 3 4.80 -18.26 15.97
N GLU A 4 3.85 -18.97 15.39
CA GLU A 4 3.28 -18.68 14.07
C GLU A 4 2.50 -17.35 14.09
N ASP A 5 1.74 -17.09 15.16
CA ASP A 5 1.02 -15.83 15.33
C ASP A 5 1.99 -14.66 15.43
N TYR A 6 3.12 -14.85 16.15
CA TYR A 6 4.18 -13.85 16.28
C TYR A 6 4.86 -13.56 14.94
N GLU A 7 5.25 -14.58 14.16
CA GLU A 7 5.90 -14.38 12.86
C GLU A 7 4.95 -13.71 11.84
N THR A 8 3.67 -14.08 11.84
CA THR A 8 2.65 -13.44 11.01
C THR A 8 2.51 -11.96 11.35
N MET A 9 2.43 -11.63 12.64
CA MET A 9 2.35 -10.26 13.13
C MET A 9 3.62 -9.46 12.80
N LEU A 10 4.79 -10.08 12.95
CA LEU A 10 6.09 -9.47 12.62
C LEU A 10 6.21 -9.19 11.12
N SER A 11 5.77 -10.10 10.25
CA SER A 11 5.74 -9.90 8.81
C SER A 11 4.82 -8.73 8.42
N TYR A 12 3.64 -8.65 9.04
CA TYR A 12 2.74 -7.51 8.84
C TYR A 12 3.40 -6.18 9.26
N PHE A 13 4.01 -6.16 10.44
CA PHE A 13 4.73 -4.98 10.95
C PHE A 13 5.84 -4.53 10.00
N TYR A 14 6.65 -5.46 9.49
CA TYR A 14 7.68 -5.13 8.48
C TYR A 14 7.06 -4.54 7.21
N GLY A 15 5.91 -5.05 6.74
CA GLY A 15 5.21 -4.51 5.59
C GLY A 15 4.77 -3.07 5.79
N VAL A 16 4.14 -2.79 6.92
CA VAL A 16 3.69 -1.44 7.29
C VAL A 16 4.88 -0.49 7.42
N LYS A 17 5.93 -0.90 8.16
CA LYS A 17 7.15 -0.10 8.35
C LYS A 17 7.83 0.21 7.02
N MET A 18 7.94 -0.77 6.13
CA MET A 18 8.51 -0.56 4.79
C MET A 18 7.70 0.46 3.99
N GLY A 19 6.36 0.40 4.06
CA GLY A 19 5.47 1.37 3.41
C GLY A 19 5.71 2.80 3.90
N TYR A 20 5.80 3.01 5.21
CA TYR A 20 6.12 4.32 5.78
C TYR A 20 7.50 4.82 5.38
N LEU A 21 8.53 3.97 5.41
CA LEU A 21 9.88 4.35 5.01
C LEU A 21 9.97 4.74 3.52
N ILE A 22 9.20 4.06 2.66
CA ILE A 22 9.08 4.44 1.24
C ILE A 22 8.41 5.82 1.10
N ALA A 23 7.33 6.06 1.83
CA ALA A 23 6.63 7.34 1.81
C ALA A 23 7.53 8.49 2.29
N ASP A 24 8.36 8.25 3.32
CA ASP A 24 9.33 9.19 3.87
C ASP A 24 10.62 9.31 3.01
N LYS A 25 10.70 8.61 1.86
CA LYS A 25 11.89 8.58 0.97
C LYS A 25 13.15 8.03 1.64
N ARG A 26 13.02 7.24 2.69
CA ARG A 26 14.11 6.55 3.41
C ARG A 26 14.40 5.19 2.73
N SER A 27 14.82 5.24 1.46
CA SER A 27 14.90 4.05 0.60
C SER A 27 15.88 2.99 1.09
N ASN A 28 17.01 3.37 1.70
CA ASN A 28 17.99 2.42 2.24
C ASN A 28 17.40 1.60 3.39
N GLU A 29 16.73 2.26 4.32
CA GLU A 29 16.10 1.60 5.46
C GLU A 29 14.89 0.75 5.02
N ALA A 30 14.10 1.25 4.06
CA ALA A 30 13.02 0.49 3.46
C ALA A 30 13.53 -0.81 2.79
N LEU A 31 14.68 -0.73 2.10
CA LEU A 31 15.32 -1.88 1.48
C LEU A 31 15.76 -2.91 2.54
N GLU A 32 16.39 -2.46 3.60
CA GLU A 32 16.81 -3.34 4.70
C GLU A 32 15.62 -4.08 5.31
N ILE A 33 14.54 -3.37 5.65
CA ILE A 33 13.30 -3.96 6.17
C ILE A 33 12.67 -4.93 5.17
N GLY A 34 12.66 -4.59 3.88
CA GLY A 34 12.16 -5.47 2.82
C GLY A 34 12.92 -6.80 2.74
N LEU A 35 14.25 -6.75 2.80
CA LEU A 35 15.10 -7.95 2.81
C LEU A 35 14.95 -8.79 4.09
N GLN A 36 14.74 -8.12 5.24
CA GLN A 36 14.42 -8.83 6.50
C GLN A 36 13.06 -9.53 6.41
N ARG A 37 12.07 -8.86 5.80
CA ARG A 37 10.75 -9.46 5.57
C ARG A 37 10.81 -10.65 4.62
N GLU A 38 11.55 -10.54 3.51
CA GLU A 38 11.74 -11.67 2.58
C GLU A 38 12.29 -12.89 3.32
N LYS A 39 13.37 -12.75 4.11
CA LYS A 39 13.93 -13.83 4.91
C LYS A 39 12.97 -14.43 5.93
N LEU A 40 12.10 -13.60 6.51
CA LEU A 40 11.05 -14.07 7.42
C LEU A 40 10.01 -14.90 6.66
N LEU A 41 9.56 -14.43 5.52
CA LEU A 41 8.59 -15.13 4.67
C LEU A 41 9.13 -16.46 4.14
N ASP A 42 10.43 -16.52 3.78
CA ASP A 42 11.09 -17.76 3.36
C ASP A 42 11.02 -18.81 4.50
N ARG A 43 11.36 -18.43 5.73
CA ARG A 43 11.24 -19.32 6.90
C ARG A 43 9.80 -19.75 7.16
N MET A 44 8.85 -18.81 7.06
CA MET A 44 7.43 -19.11 7.25
C MET A 44 6.90 -20.08 6.19
N SER A 45 7.41 -20.01 4.96
CA SER A 45 7.01 -20.91 3.86
C SER A 45 7.47 -22.36 4.06
N GLU A 46 8.55 -22.58 4.82
CA GLU A 46 9.03 -23.92 5.19
C GLU A 46 8.15 -24.59 6.27
N GLN A 47 7.35 -23.79 6.98
CA GLN A 47 6.44 -24.27 8.01
C GLN A 47 5.09 -24.63 7.38
N SER A 48 4.77 -25.91 7.26
CA SER A 48 3.63 -26.46 6.50
C SER A 48 2.23 -26.05 6.95
N LYS A 49 2.07 -25.12 7.92
CA LYS A 49 0.80 -24.74 8.53
C LYS A 49 0.22 -23.40 8.07
N ILE A 50 1.01 -22.59 7.37
CA ILE A 50 0.57 -21.25 6.93
C ILE A 50 -0.16 -21.39 5.60
N ARG A 51 -1.28 -20.70 5.46
CA ARG A 51 -2.07 -20.70 4.22
C ARG A 51 -1.23 -20.16 3.06
N ALA A 52 -1.10 -20.98 2.01
CA ALA A 52 -0.26 -20.68 0.86
C ALA A 52 -0.70 -19.39 0.12
N ASP A 53 -2.00 -19.11 0.08
CA ASP A 53 -2.55 -17.89 -0.55
C ASP A 53 -2.17 -16.61 0.22
N LEU A 54 -2.12 -16.66 1.55
CA LEU A 54 -1.67 -15.52 2.36
C LEU A 54 -0.18 -15.26 2.21
N LEU A 55 0.63 -16.31 2.12
CA LEU A 55 2.06 -16.20 1.85
C LEU A 55 2.32 -15.63 0.45
N ASP A 56 1.61 -16.11 -0.55
CA ASP A 56 1.72 -15.65 -1.94
C ASP A 56 1.47 -14.13 -2.04
N LEU A 57 0.41 -13.64 -1.38
CA LEU A 57 0.11 -12.21 -1.30
C LEU A 57 1.24 -11.41 -0.62
N GLN A 58 1.80 -11.91 0.47
CA GLN A 58 2.89 -11.25 1.19
C GLN A 58 4.18 -11.24 0.38
N PHE A 59 4.50 -12.33 -0.34
CA PHE A 59 5.61 -12.37 -1.28
C PHE A 59 5.42 -11.41 -2.44
N ALA A 60 4.24 -11.34 -3.04
CA ALA A 60 3.94 -10.38 -4.11
C ALA A 60 4.20 -8.94 -3.65
N TYR A 61 3.72 -8.58 -2.46
CA TYR A 61 3.95 -7.27 -1.89
C TYR A 61 5.45 -6.99 -1.70
N VAL A 62 6.19 -7.85 -1.01
CA VAL A 62 7.61 -7.59 -0.72
C VAL A 62 8.45 -7.56 -2.00
N TYR A 63 8.19 -8.44 -2.96
CA TYR A 63 8.95 -8.47 -4.21
C TYR A 63 8.67 -7.24 -5.09
N SER A 64 7.44 -6.77 -5.17
CA SER A 64 7.10 -5.54 -5.91
C SER A 64 7.81 -4.32 -5.31
N LYS A 65 7.84 -4.21 -3.96
CA LYS A 65 8.52 -3.09 -3.27
C LYS A 65 10.04 -3.19 -3.38
N LEU A 66 10.64 -4.40 -3.31
CA LEU A 66 12.07 -4.58 -3.52
C LEU A 66 12.48 -4.24 -4.97
N ALA A 67 11.67 -4.63 -5.97
CA ALA A 67 11.90 -4.21 -7.35
C ALA A 67 11.94 -2.68 -7.49
N TYR A 68 10.96 -2.00 -6.89
CA TYR A 68 10.88 -0.54 -6.85
C TYR A 68 12.12 0.09 -6.19
N LEU A 69 12.50 -0.39 -5.01
CA LEU A 69 13.61 0.15 -4.23
C LEU A 69 14.95 -0.06 -4.91
N PHE A 70 15.23 -1.26 -5.44
CA PHE A 70 16.45 -1.50 -6.20
C PHE A 70 16.56 -0.61 -7.44
N HIS A 71 15.43 -0.39 -8.13
CA HIS A 71 15.41 0.54 -9.27
C HIS A 71 15.77 1.96 -8.86
N LEU A 72 15.18 2.48 -7.77
CA LEU A 72 15.51 3.82 -7.23
C LEU A 72 16.99 3.96 -6.88
N MET A 73 17.63 2.87 -6.43
CA MET A 73 19.06 2.85 -6.08
C MET A 73 19.97 2.61 -7.27
N GLY A 74 19.42 2.55 -8.50
CA GLY A 74 20.21 2.34 -9.74
C GLY A 74 20.57 0.88 -10.02
N ASP A 75 20.18 -0.08 -9.17
CA ASP A 75 20.43 -1.51 -9.38
C ASP A 75 19.34 -2.17 -10.23
N GLN A 76 19.41 -1.90 -11.53
CA GLN A 76 18.44 -2.40 -12.49
C GLN A 76 18.42 -3.93 -12.58
N LYS A 77 19.57 -4.59 -12.32
CA LYS A 77 19.68 -6.06 -12.38
C LYS A 77 18.85 -6.69 -11.26
N ARG A 78 19.06 -6.26 -10.00
CA ARG A 78 18.27 -6.78 -8.87
C ARG A 78 16.81 -6.37 -8.98
N ALA A 79 16.52 -5.15 -9.43
CA ALA A 79 15.14 -4.72 -9.68
C ALA A 79 14.40 -5.67 -10.62
N ALA A 80 15.01 -6.04 -11.74
CA ALA A 80 14.43 -6.98 -12.71
C ALA A 80 14.23 -8.38 -12.12
N VAL A 81 15.19 -8.88 -11.32
CA VAL A 81 15.08 -10.18 -10.63
C VAL A 81 13.87 -10.18 -9.68
N TYR A 82 13.73 -9.15 -8.86
CA TYR A 82 12.60 -9.05 -7.92
C TYR A 82 11.26 -8.86 -8.62
N TYR A 83 11.24 -8.11 -9.71
CA TYR A 83 10.03 -7.99 -10.52
C TYR A 83 9.61 -9.33 -11.15
N LYS A 84 10.57 -10.15 -11.60
CA LYS A 84 10.29 -11.50 -12.08
C LYS A 84 9.75 -12.41 -10.97
N LYS A 85 10.33 -12.33 -9.75
CA LYS A 85 9.79 -13.04 -8.58
C LYS A 85 8.34 -12.62 -8.30
N TYR A 86 8.06 -11.31 -8.31
CA TYR A 86 6.69 -10.79 -8.17
C TYR A 86 5.75 -11.39 -9.23
N GLN A 87 6.15 -11.37 -10.51
CA GLN A 87 5.34 -11.90 -11.60
C GLN A 87 5.06 -13.40 -11.51
N SER A 88 5.85 -14.16 -10.75
CA SER A 88 5.64 -15.59 -10.52
C SER A 88 4.64 -15.89 -9.41
N THR A 89 4.17 -14.90 -8.67
CA THR A 89 3.12 -15.06 -7.65
C THR A 89 1.73 -15.04 -8.29
N ASN A 90 0.77 -15.77 -7.70
CA ASN A 90 -0.63 -15.72 -8.14
C ASN A 90 -1.25 -14.34 -7.88
N ALA A 91 -0.87 -13.71 -6.78
CA ALA A 91 -1.33 -12.38 -6.41
C ALA A 91 -1.00 -11.30 -7.45
N ALA A 92 0.08 -11.46 -8.24
CA ALA A 92 0.43 -10.53 -9.32
C ALA A 92 -0.66 -10.37 -10.39
N SER A 93 -1.59 -11.32 -10.49
CA SER A 93 -2.74 -11.25 -11.42
C SER A 93 -3.98 -10.57 -10.81
N THR A 94 -4.02 -10.41 -9.49
CA THR A 94 -5.14 -9.77 -8.78
C THR A 94 -5.08 -8.24 -8.87
N PRO A 95 -6.20 -7.50 -8.70
CA PRO A 95 -6.19 -6.04 -8.65
C PRO A 95 -5.23 -5.46 -7.60
N ASP A 96 -5.22 -6.05 -6.38
CA ASP A 96 -4.33 -5.64 -5.28
C ASP A 96 -2.85 -5.82 -5.64
N GLY A 97 -2.49 -7.01 -6.11
CA GLY A 97 -1.11 -7.31 -6.50
C GLY A 97 -0.63 -6.45 -7.67
N LYS A 98 -1.47 -6.22 -8.68
CA LYS A 98 -1.18 -5.28 -9.77
C LYS A 98 -0.94 -3.87 -9.25
N PHE A 99 -1.78 -3.42 -8.31
CA PHE A 99 -1.63 -2.11 -7.70
C PHE A 99 -0.31 -1.99 -6.93
N ASP A 100 0.10 -3.02 -6.20
CA ASP A 100 1.36 -3.05 -5.47
C ASP A 100 2.60 -2.84 -6.36
N ALA A 101 2.57 -3.33 -7.60
CA ALA A 101 3.66 -3.15 -8.56
C ALA A 101 3.59 -1.83 -9.35
N THR A 102 2.48 -1.09 -9.26
CA THR A 102 2.24 0.12 -10.04
C THR A 102 3.32 1.20 -9.87
N PRO A 103 3.88 1.48 -8.65
CA PRO A 103 5.00 2.42 -8.51
C PRO A 103 6.24 2.00 -9.31
N TYR A 104 6.54 0.71 -9.41
CA TYR A 104 7.65 0.23 -10.22
C TYR A 104 7.38 0.39 -11.72
N LEU A 105 6.17 0.11 -12.17
CA LEU A 105 5.76 0.33 -13.57
C LEU A 105 5.85 1.80 -13.97
N LEU A 106 5.53 2.71 -13.05
CA LEU A 106 5.67 4.16 -13.25
C LEU A 106 7.13 4.54 -13.50
N LEU A 107 8.08 4.00 -12.70
CA LEU A 107 9.52 4.20 -12.91
C LEU A 107 10.02 3.64 -14.25
N LEU A 108 9.42 2.56 -14.73
CA LEU A 108 9.73 1.97 -16.05
C LEU A 108 9.11 2.72 -17.23
N GLY A 109 8.37 3.79 -16.99
CA GLY A 109 7.66 4.55 -18.04
C GLY A 109 6.47 3.80 -18.65
N LYS A 110 5.96 2.75 -18.00
CA LYS A 110 4.80 1.97 -18.47
C LYS A 110 3.48 2.63 -18.04
N TYR A 111 3.29 3.88 -18.45
CA TYR A 111 2.22 4.74 -17.97
C TYR A 111 0.82 4.18 -18.25
N GLN A 112 0.60 3.56 -19.42
CA GLN A 112 -0.70 2.96 -19.72
C GLN A 112 -1.01 1.80 -18.77
N ALA A 113 -0.05 0.95 -18.46
CA ALA A 113 -0.24 -0.13 -17.48
C ALA A 113 -0.51 0.41 -16.07
N VAL A 114 0.11 1.55 -15.70
CA VAL A 114 -0.21 2.26 -14.45
C VAL A 114 -1.69 2.66 -14.41
N LEU A 115 -2.20 3.28 -15.48
CA LEU A 115 -3.60 3.73 -15.57
C LEU A 115 -4.57 2.53 -15.54
N ASP A 116 -4.24 1.43 -16.23
CA ASP A 116 -5.08 0.23 -16.24
C ASP A 116 -5.13 -0.41 -14.85
N ASN A 117 -4.00 -0.55 -14.15
CA ASN A 117 -3.96 -1.07 -12.78
C ASN A 117 -4.72 -0.18 -11.79
N CYS A 118 -4.58 1.14 -11.91
CA CYS A 118 -5.33 2.09 -11.08
C CYS A 118 -6.85 1.97 -11.33
N ARG A 119 -7.27 1.82 -12.59
CA ARG A 119 -8.68 1.60 -12.94
C ARG A 119 -9.23 0.33 -12.30
N ASP A 120 -8.54 -0.80 -12.49
CA ASP A 120 -8.94 -2.11 -11.97
C ASP A 120 -9.08 -2.05 -10.43
N PHE A 121 -8.12 -1.41 -9.76
CA PHE A 121 -8.15 -1.30 -8.31
C PHE A 121 -9.22 -0.32 -7.79
N LYS A 122 -9.49 0.77 -8.52
CA LYS A 122 -10.62 1.66 -8.19
C LYS A 122 -11.97 0.97 -8.24
N GLU A 123 -12.18 0.02 -9.16
CA GLU A 123 -13.43 -0.75 -9.20
C GLU A 123 -13.61 -1.60 -7.93
N VAL A 124 -12.53 -2.17 -7.40
CA VAL A 124 -12.56 -2.88 -6.11
C VAL A 124 -12.86 -1.91 -4.96
N MET A 125 -12.17 -0.75 -4.93
CA MET A 125 -12.33 0.23 -3.86
C MET A 125 -13.71 0.91 -3.84
N ARG A 126 -14.38 1.05 -4.98
CA ARG A 126 -15.75 1.62 -5.06
C ARG A 126 -16.80 0.80 -4.31
N GLN A 127 -16.51 -0.48 -4.08
CA GLN A 127 -17.38 -1.36 -3.28
C GLN A 127 -17.13 -1.20 -1.77
N GLN A 128 -16.19 -0.37 -1.40
CA GLN A 128 -15.75 -0.11 -0.04
C GLN A 128 -15.81 1.40 0.27
N ASP A 129 -15.16 1.82 1.37
CA ASP A 129 -14.99 3.24 1.68
C ASP A 129 -13.87 3.85 0.80
N THR A 130 -14.21 4.85 -0.01
CA THR A 130 -13.24 5.61 -0.85
C THR A 130 -12.66 6.84 -0.14
N LEU A 131 -13.12 7.15 1.07
CA LEU A 131 -12.60 8.28 1.87
C LEU A 131 -11.41 7.82 2.73
N ASN A 132 -10.32 7.39 2.08
CA ASN A 132 -9.14 6.89 2.76
C ASN A 132 -7.85 7.22 2.00
N SER A 133 -6.70 7.02 2.67
CA SER A 133 -5.37 7.31 2.13
C SER A 133 -5.01 6.41 0.94
N GLN A 134 -5.53 5.19 0.88
CA GLN A 134 -5.25 4.26 -0.21
C GLN A 134 -5.88 4.75 -1.52
N TYR A 135 -7.14 5.23 -1.48
CA TYR A 135 -7.79 5.80 -2.64
C TYR A 135 -7.07 7.07 -3.13
N LEU A 136 -6.61 7.93 -2.22
CA LEU A 136 -5.77 9.08 -2.56
C LEU A 136 -4.46 8.66 -3.23
N SER A 137 -3.85 7.55 -2.81
CA SER A 137 -2.64 7.01 -3.44
C SER A 137 -2.88 6.57 -4.88
N ILE A 138 -4.04 5.96 -5.18
CA ILE A 138 -4.45 5.61 -6.54
C ILE A 138 -4.52 6.86 -7.42
N LEU A 139 -5.22 7.90 -6.96
CA LEU A 139 -5.38 9.14 -7.73
C LEU A 139 -4.04 9.84 -7.98
N ASN A 140 -3.12 9.81 -7.00
CA ASN A 140 -1.78 10.35 -7.16
C ASN A 140 -0.93 9.59 -8.21
N LEU A 141 -1.05 8.27 -8.28
CA LEU A 141 -0.38 7.47 -9.32
C LEU A 141 -0.97 7.77 -10.71
N GLU A 142 -2.29 7.92 -10.81
CA GLU A 142 -2.95 8.35 -12.06
C GLU A 142 -2.48 9.73 -12.51
N ILE A 143 -2.36 10.70 -11.58
CA ILE A 143 -1.82 12.03 -11.88
C ILE A 143 -0.41 11.91 -12.46
N GLN A 144 0.47 11.16 -11.79
CA GLN A 144 1.86 11.02 -12.25
C GLN A 144 1.94 10.41 -13.66
N ALA A 145 1.14 9.39 -13.94
CA ALA A 145 1.09 8.77 -15.27
C ALA A 145 0.51 9.76 -16.32
N ASN A 146 -0.59 10.46 -16.01
CA ASN A 146 -1.21 11.42 -16.92
C ASN A 146 -0.33 12.65 -17.20
N VAL A 147 0.45 13.12 -16.22
CA VAL A 147 1.46 14.17 -16.45
C VAL A 147 2.49 13.71 -17.48
N LYS A 148 2.97 12.46 -17.39
CA LYS A 148 3.93 11.89 -18.35
C LYS A 148 3.33 11.65 -19.74
N LEU A 149 2.03 11.48 -19.83
CA LEU A 149 1.26 11.35 -21.06
C LEU A 149 0.71 12.70 -21.58
N GLU A 150 1.03 13.79 -20.92
CA GLU A 150 0.58 15.16 -21.24
C GLU A 150 -0.95 15.36 -21.21
N ASN A 151 -1.65 14.50 -20.48
CA ASN A 151 -3.11 14.55 -20.31
C ASN A 151 -3.53 15.57 -19.24
N TYR A 152 -3.13 16.81 -19.36
CA TYR A 152 -3.29 17.86 -18.34
C TYR A 152 -4.75 18.12 -17.92
N LYS A 153 -5.70 17.98 -18.82
CA LYS A 153 -7.13 18.11 -18.47
C LYS A 153 -7.55 17.08 -17.44
N THR A 154 -7.11 15.83 -17.61
CA THR A 154 -7.36 14.73 -16.66
C THR A 154 -6.66 15.00 -15.33
N VAL A 155 -5.42 15.50 -15.35
CA VAL A 155 -4.66 15.87 -14.14
C VAL A 155 -5.42 16.90 -13.31
N ILE A 156 -5.96 17.96 -13.95
CA ILE A 156 -6.74 19.00 -13.25
C ILE A 156 -7.98 18.40 -12.58
N ASN A 157 -8.71 17.53 -13.26
CA ASN A 157 -9.88 16.87 -12.68
C ASN A 157 -9.50 15.99 -11.48
N LEU A 158 -8.47 15.14 -11.61
CA LEU A 158 -8.00 14.30 -10.54
C LEU A 158 -7.51 15.12 -9.32
N GLN A 159 -6.88 16.27 -9.52
CA GLN A 159 -6.49 17.16 -8.43
C GLN A 159 -7.71 17.74 -7.68
N ARG A 160 -8.78 18.08 -8.39
CA ARG A 160 -10.04 18.51 -7.77
C ARG A 160 -10.66 17.38 -6.95
N ASP A 161 -10.68 16.17 -7.48
CA ASP A 161 -11.18 14.99 -6.77
C ASP A 161 -10.38 14.74 -5.50
N ILE A 162 -9.05 14.81 -5.55
CA ILE A 162 -8.17 14.68 -4.37
C ILE A 162 -8.52 15.71 -3.31
N THR A 163 -8.71 16.97 -3.71
CA THR A 163 -9.07 18.06 -2.78
C THR A 163 -10.42 17.76 -2.10
N ALA A 164 -11.45 17.42 -2.88
CA ALA A 164 -12.77 17.10 -2.34
C ALA A 164 -12.75 15.89 -1.37
N ILE A 165 -11.97 14.85 -1.71
CA ILE A 165 -11.83 13.67 -0.85
C ILE A 165 -11.10 14.03 0.44
N LYS A 166 -10.02 14.81 0.39
CA LYS A 166 -9.29 15.27 1.57
C LYS A 166 -10.18 16.09 2.50
N ASP A 167 -10.98 17.00 1.95
CA ASP A 167 -11.94 17.79 2.72
C ASP A 167 -12.99 16.88 3.38
N SER A 168 -13.48 15.87 2.68
CA SER A 168 -14.43 14.90 3.22
C SER A 168 -13.82 14.05 4.35
N ILE A 169 -12.57 13.59 4.19
CA ILE A 169 -11.83 12.88 5.23
C ILE A 169 -11.67 13.77 6.47
N TYR A 170 -11.23 15.00 6.28
CA TYR A 170 -11.06 15.95 7.37
C TYR A 170 -12.36 16.22 8.14
N GLN A 171 -13.49 16.42 7.45
CA GLN A 171 -14.79 16.60 8.10
C GLN A 171 -15.22 15.37 8.88
N ARG A 172 -15.01 14.17 8.34
CA ARG A 172 -15.30 12.91 9.02
C ARG A 172 -14.46 12.74 10.30
N GLU A 173 -13.16 13.01 10.24
CA GLU A 173 -12.26 12.95 11.39
C GLU A 173 -12.66 13.96 12.46
N LYS A 174 -13.03 15.19 12.07
CA LYS A 174 -13.52 16.21 12.98
C LYS A 174 -14.82 15.78 13.68
N GLN A 175 -15.76 15.19 12.95
CA GLN A 175 -17.01 14.66 13.53
C GLN A 175 -16.73 13.52 14.51
N ASN A 176 -15.85 12.57 14.16
CA ASN A 176 -15.48 11.48 15.03
C ASN A 176 -14.83 11.98 16.33
N ALA A 177 -13.91 12.95 16.23
CA ALA A 177 -13.27 13.54 17.40
C ALA A 177 -14.29 14.25 18.33
N ALA A 178 -15.29 14.92 17.77
CA ALA A 178 -16.37 15.53 18.56
C ALA A 178 -17.20 14.47 19.29
N LEU A 179 -17.58 13.38 18.62
CA LEU A 179 -18.32 12.27 19.23
C LEU A 179 -17.52 11.57 20.35
N GLU A 180 -16.20 11.40 20.16
CA GLU A 180 -15.32 10.85 21.20
C GLU A 180 -15.27 11.74 22.43
N LEU A 181 -15.18 13.06 22.25
CA LEU A 181 -15.19 14.03 23.34
C LEU A 181 -16.52 14.01 24.10
N ASP A 182 -17.65 13.96 23.40
CA ASP A 182 -18.96 13.88 24.02
C ASP A 182 -19.10 12.58 24.84
N ALA A 183 -18.66 11.45 24.30
CA ALA A 183 -18.68 10.16 25.00
C ALA A 183 -17.81 10.17 26.27
N LEU A 184 -16.61 10.78 26.21
CA LEU A 184 -15.73 10.94 27.36
C LEU A 184 -16.36 11.85 28.43
N TYR A 185 -17.02 12.94 28.02
CA TYR A 185 -17.71 13.83 28.95
C TYR A 185 -18.84 13.11 29.66
N GLU A 186 -19.69 12.37 28.96
CA GLU A 186 -20.76 11.56 29.56
C GLU A 186 -20.24 10.50 30.55
N LEU A 187 -19.10 9.86 30.23
CA LEU A 187 -18.46 8.88 31.09
C LEU A 187 -18.01 9.53 32.41
N ASN A 188 -17.30 10.67 32.32
CA ASN A 188 -16.84 11.43 33.49
C ASN A 188 -18.00 11.90 34.36
N GLU A 189 -19.12 12.38 33.79
CA GLU A 189 -20.30 12.74 34.52
C GLU A 189 -20.92 11.55 35.29
N LYS A 190 -20.94 10.37 34.67
CA LYS A 190 -21.47 9.16 35.34
C LYS A 190 -20.58 8.73 36.50
N GLU A 191 -19.26 8.78 36.32
CA GLU A 191 -18.31 8.45 37.39
C GLU A 191 -18.37 9.44 38.57
N ALA A 192 -18.59 10.74 38.32
CA ALA A 192 -18.71 11.74 39.33
C ALA A 192 -20.03 11.66 40.18
N ARG A 193 -21.01 10.86 39.71
CA ARG A 193 -22.29 10.64 40.38
C ARG A 193 -22.33 9.39 41.27
N ILE A 194 -21.25 8.59 41.28
CA ILE A 194 -21.09 7.43 42.16
C ILE A 194 -20.31 7.79 43.42
#